data_2148715dd137f6531ec1b426e29063bb
#
_entry.id   2148715dd137f6531ec1b426e29063bb
#
_cell.length_a   1.000
_cell.length_b   1.000
_cell.length_c   1.000
_cell.angle_alpha   90.00
_cell.angle_beta   90.00
_cell.angle_gamma   90.00
#
_symmetry.space_group_name_H-M   'P 1'
#
loop_
_entity.id
_entity.type
_entity.pdbx_description
1 polymer ?
#
loop_
_entity_poly.entity_id
_entity_poly.type
_entity_poly.pdbx_seq_one_letter_code
_entity_poly.pdbx_strand_id
1 'polypeptide(L)'
;PNIVWKASGHLDTFSDRIIKCVKCDAVFRADKLIEESYDVPADSFSNEKILDFIKEKKIKCPSCKGELEKKIERQSLMMKTKVAGEDAALRPETATVTYLPYLRFYNYFRKKLPLGVFQIGKAYRNEISPRQSVLRGREFTQAEGQIFIDPLEKNSWDKYNDIKKEKLPFWNSASQSENSKVELISV
;
A
#
# COMPACT_ATOMS: atom_id res chain seq x y z
N PRO A 1 -13.20 -3.12 -14.21
CA PRO A 1 -12.77 -3.20 -15.62
C PRO A 1 -11.32 -2.79 -15.77
N ASN A 2 -10.56 -3.45 -16.67
CA ASN A 2 -9.14 -3.15 -16.86
C ASN A 2 -8.87 -1.71 -17.28
N ILE A 3 -9.79 -1.07 -17.97
CA ILE A 3 -9.66 0.35 -18.38
C ILE A 3 -9.48 1.29 -17.19
N VAL A 4 -10.17 1.03 -16.09
CA VAL A 4 -10.06 1.83 -14.86
C VAL A 4 -8.66 1.67 -14.24
N TRP A 5 -8.21 0.41 -14.10
CA TRP A 5 -6.92 0.11 -13.49
C TRP A 5 -5.74 0.52 -14.38
N LYS A 6 -5.95 0.57 -15.69
CA LYS A 6 -4.97 1.14 -16.62
C LYS A 6 -4.90 2.66 -16.47
N ALA A 7 -6.04 3.33 -16.46
CA ALA A 7 -6.10 4.78 -16.29
C ALA A 7 -5.52 5.28 -14.95
N SER A 8 -5.69 4.50 -13.88
CA SER A 8 -5.12 4.80 -12.56
C SER A 8 -3.66 4.33 -12.39
N GLY A 9 -3.06 3.69 -13.41
CA GLY A 9 -1.68 3.19 -13.39
C GLY A 9 -1.48 1.87 -12.63
N HIS A 10 -2.49 1.31 -11.97
CA HIS A 10 -2.34 0.09 -11.17
C HIS A 10 -1.89 -1.12 -11.98
N LEU A 11 -2.31 -1.25 -13.24
CA LEU A 11 -1.87 -2.38 -14.08
C LEU A 11 -0.38 -2.32 -14.43
N ASP A 12 0.19 -1.13 -14.49
CA ASP A 12 1.54 -0.91 -14.98
C ASP A 12 2.57 -0.75 -13.85
N THR A 13 2.18 -0.12 -12.74
CA THR A 13 3.12 0.29 -11.68
C THR A 13 2.92 -0.42 -10.35
N PHE A 14 1.73 -0.97 -10.08
CA PHE A 14 1.44 -1.62 -8.80
C PHE A 14 2.09 -3.01 -8.74
N SER A 15 3.38 -3.02 -8.39
CA SER A 15 4.22 -4.22 -8.37
C SER A 15 5.29 -4.14 -7.29
N ASP A 16 5.64 -5.28 -6.73
CA ASP A 16 6.78 -5.45 -5.84
C ASP A 16 8.03 -5.93 -6.59
N ARG A 17 9.18 -5.56 -6.08
CA ARG A 17 10.48 -6.09 -6.53
C ARG A 17 10.75 -7.40 -5.83
N ILE A 18 10.98 -8.45 -6.61
CA ILE A 18 11.20 -9.80 -6.09
C ILE A 18 12.56 -10.34 -6.49
N ILE A 19 13.08 -11.20 -5.64
CA ILE A 19 14.25 -12.02 -5.88
C ILE A 19 13.93 -13.48 -5.54
N LYS A 20 14.45 -14.41 -6.35
CA LYS A 20 14.22 -15.84 -6.16
C LYS A 20 15.45 -16.55 -5.64
N CYS A 21 15.23 -17.63 -4.96
CA CYS A 21 16.30 -18.55 -4.56
C CYS A 21 16.60 -19.53 -5.68
N VAL A 22 17.88 -19.67 -6.06
CA VAL A 22 18.32 -20.60 -7.12
C VAL A 22 18.08 -22.06 -6.73
N LYS A 23 18.08 -22.39 -5.42
CA LYS A 23 18.01 -23.78 -4.94
C LYS A 23 16.59 -24.27 -4.66
N CYS A 24 15.71 -23.42 -4.12
CA CYS A 24 14.38 -23.85 -3.66
C CYS A 24 13.23 -23.04 -4.27
N ASP A 25 13.52 -22.19 -5.25
CA ASP A 25 12.56 -21.35 -5.96
C ASP A 25 11.68 -20.42 -5.06
N ALA A 26 12.04 -20.31 -3.77
CA ALA A 26 11.35 -19.43 -2.85
C ALA A 26 11.50 -17.97 -3.29
N VAL A 27 10.40 -17.24 -3.29
CA VAL A 27 10.32 -15.84 -3.75
C VAL A 27 10.23 -14.92 -2.55
N PHE A 28 11.02 -13.86 -2.56
CA PHE A 28 11.09 -12.85 -1.51
C PHE A 28 10.95 -11.46 -2.09
N ARG A 29 10.38 -10.52 -1.32
CA ARG A 29 10.54 -9.10 -1.63
C ARG A 29 12.00 -8.71 -1.39
N ALA A 30 12.62 -8.13 -2.41
CA ALA A 30 14.05 -7.85 -2.38
C ALA A 30 14.43 -6.76 -1.37
N ASP A 31 13.58 -5.74 -1.21
CA ASP A 31 13.72 -4.69 -0.21
C ASP A 31 13.55 -5.23 1.22
N LYS A 32 12.48 -6.00 1.46
CA LYS A 32 12.19 -6.56 2.79
C LYS A 32 13.25 -7.56 3.25
N LEU A 33 13.82 -8.32 2.33
CA LEU A 33 14.91 -9.24 2.65
C LEU A 33 16.15 -8.53 3.24
N ILE A 34 16.44 -7.31 2.76
CA ILE A 34 17.51 -6.48 3.31
C ILE A 34 17.10 -5.90 4.67
N GLU A 35 15.90 -5.30 4.74
CA GLU A 35 15.38 -4.66 5.95
C GLU A 35 15.33 -5.64 7.13
N GLU A 36 14.81 -6.84 6.91
CA GLU A 36 14.71 -7.88 7.95
C GLU A 36 16.09 -8.42 8.40
N SER A 37 17.10 -8.32 7.53
CA SER A 37 18.44 -8.85 7.84
C SER A 37 19.37 -7.82 8.48
N TYR A 38 19.21 -6.53 8.17
CA TYR A 38 20.18 -5.49 8.49
C TYR A 38 19.60 -4.20 9.06
N ASP A 39 18.31 -4.11 9.27
CA ASP A 39 17.59 -2.90 9.77
C ASP A 39 17.95 -1.63 8.96
N VAL A 40 18.05 -1.79 7.64
CA VAL A 40 18.38 -0.69 6.70
C VAL A 40 17.18 -0.46 5.79
N PRO A 41 16.62 0.76 5.70
CA PRO A 41 15.49 1.05 4.80
C PRO A 41 15.93 0.89 3.33
N ALA A 42 15.48 -0.17 2.68
CA ALA A 42 15.88 -0.54 1.32
C ALA A 42 14.80 -0.29 0.25
N ASP A 43 13.67 0.24 0.63
CA ASP A 43 12.54 0.57 -0.27
C ASP A 43 12.93 1.61 -1.33
N SER A 44 13.81 2.55 -1.00
CA SER A 44 14.32 3.60 -1.88
C SER A 44 15.54 3.17 -2.74
N PHE A 45 16.10 1.97 -2.53
CA PHE A 45 17.28 1.52 -3.28
C PHE A 45 16.94 1.23 -4.74
N SER A 46 17.88 1.49 -5.66
CA SER A 46 17.78 0.99 -7.03
C SER A 46 17.96 -0.53 -7.07
N ASN A 47 17.57 -1.17 -8.18
CA ASN A 47 17.74 -2.62 -8.33
C ASN A 47 19.21 -3.03 -8.25
N GLU A 48 20.10 -2.23 -8.84
CA GLU A 48 21.55 -2.43 -8.82
C GLU A 48 22.05 -2.37 -7.37
N LYS A 49 21.65 -1.35 -6.62
CA LYS A 49 22.05 -1.17 -5.22
C LYS A 49 21.56 -2.33 -4.33
N ILE A 50 20.36 -2.85 -4.58
CA ILE A 50 19.85 -4.03 -3.87
C ILE A 50 20.73 -5.26 -4.16
N LEU A 51 21.05 -5.50 -5.44
CA LEU A 51 21.89 -6.65 -5.83
C LEU A 51 23.30 -6.54 -5.27
N ASP A 52 23.89 -5.35 -5.31
CA ASP A 52 25.23 -5.10 -4.76
C ASP A 52 25.24 -5.30 -3.24
N PHE A 53 24.22 -4.81 -2.55
CA PHE A 53 24.06 -5.01 -1.10
C PHE A 53 23.94 -6.50 -0.74
N ILE A 54 23.09 -7.24 -1.46
CA ILE A 54 22.92 -8.69 -1.26
C ILE A 54 24.25 -9.42 -1.47
N LYS A 55 25.00 -9.05 -2.50
CA LYS A 55 26.31 -9.63 -2.81
C LYS A 55 27.37 -9.29 -1.74
N GLU A 56 27.50 -8.01 -1.38
CA GLU A 56 28.45 -7.54 -0.37
C GLU A 56 28.23 -8.21 0.99
N LYS A 57 26.97 -8.21 1.44
CA LYS A 57 26.59 -8.80 2.73
C LYS A 57 26.40 -10.32 2.67
N LYS A 58 26.61 -10.96 1.49
CA LYS A 58 26.44 -12.39 1.28
C LYS A 58 25.09 -12.92 1.79
N ILE A 59 24.02 -12.16 1.54
CA ILE A 59 22.67 -12.53 1.98
C ILE A 59 22.25 -13.80 1.25
N LYS A 60 21.79 -14.78 2.00
CA LYS A 60 21.34 -16.09 1.50
C LYS A 60 19.85 -16.27 1.71
N CYS A 61 19.28 -17.23 1.01
CA CYS A 61 17.88 -17.60 1.14
C CYS A 61 17.51 -17.90 2.61
N PRO A 62 16.53 -17.24 3.19
CA PRO A 62 16.07 -17.50 4.56
C PRO A 62 15.61 -18.94 4.76
N SER A 63 14.99 -19.54 3.73
CA SER A 63 14.38 -20.87 3.82
C SER A 63 15.38 -22.03 3.71
N CYS A 64 16.39 -21.94 2.80
CA CYS A 64 17.29 -23.09 2.52
C CYS A 64 18.76 -22.72 2.57
N LYS A 65 19.12 -21.47 2.88
CA LYS A 65 20.50 -20.95 2.89
C LYS A 65 21.22 -21.02 1.54
N GLY A 66 20.49 -21.32 0.46
CA GLY A 66 20.99 -21.29 -0.91
C GLY A 66 21.28 -19.87 -1.42
N GLU A 67 21.88 -19.78 -2.61
CA GLU A 67 22.14 -18.50 -3.26
C GLU A 67 20.83 -17.90 -3.83
N LEU A 68 20.80 -16.58 -3.89
CA LEU A 68 19.74 -15.82 -4.54
C LEU A 68 20.12 -15.54 -5.98
N GLU A 69 19.11 -15.40 -6.84
CA GLU A 69 19.33 -15.01 -8.24
C GLU A 69 20.00 -13.62 -8.31
N LYS A 70 20.78 -13.41 -9.37
CA LYS A 70 21.46 -12.12 -9.65
C LYS A 70 20.56 -11.17 -10.44
N LYS A 71 19.24 -11.33 -10.30
CA LYS A 71 18.23 -10.59 -11.06
C LYS A 71 17.07 -10.24 -10.15
N ILE A 72 16.61 -8.99 -10.24
CA ILE A 72 15.38 -8.54 -9.62
C ILE A 72 14.29 -8.50 -10.68
N GLU A 73 13.19 -9.16 -10.39
CA GLU A 73 11.99 -9.13 -11.22
C GLU A 73 10.90 -8.26 -10.57
N ARG A 74 9.92 -7.83 -11.35
CA ARG A 74 8.72 -7.16 -10.84
C ARG A 74 7.56 -8.14 -10.85
N GLN A 75 6.91 -8.30 -9.72
CA GLN A 75 5.67 -9.07 -9.60
C GLN A 75 4.50 -8.13 -9.42
N SER A 76 3.54 -8.19 -10.33
CA SER A 76 2.30 -7.41 -10.21
C SER A 76 1.50 -7.84 -8.98
N LEU A 77 1.08 -6.87 -8.20
CA LEU A 77 0.17 -7.05 -7.07
C LEU A 77 -1.31 -7.09 -7.51
N MET A 78 -1.60 -6.79 -8.77
CA MET A 78 -2.95 -6.94 -9.30
C MET A 78 -3.32 -8.42 -9.43
N MET A 79 -4.42 -8.84 -8.80
CA MET A 79 -4.98 -10.17 -9.00
C MET A 79 -5.76 -10.20 -10.31
N LYS A 80 -5.20 -10.90 -11.30
CA LYS A 80 -5.81 -11.09 -12.63
C LYS A 80 -6.82 -12.23 -12.57
N THR A 81 -7.90 -12.09 -13.34
CA THR A 81 -8.96 -13.08 -13.49
C THR A 81 -9.58 -12.98 -14.88
N LYS A 82 -10.54 -13.84 -15.16
CA LYS A 82 -11.38 -13.77 -16.37
C LYS A 82 -12.85 -13.68 -15.98
N VAL A 83 -13.57 -12.82 -16.66
CA VAL A 83 -15.03 -12.66 -16.49
C VAL A 83 -15.65 -12.76 -17.88
N ALA A 84 -16.52 -13.74 -18.07
CA ALA A 84 -17.14 -14.05 -19.38
C ALA A 84 -16.12 -14.19 -20.54
N GLY A 85 -14.95 -14.77 -20.26
CA GLY A 85 -13.87 -14.93 -21.23
C GLY A 85 -12.90 -13.75 -21.38
N GLU A 86 -13.28 -12.59 -20.91
CA GLU A 86 -12.49 -11.37 -20.97
C GLU A 86 -11.52 -11.24 -19.78
N ASP A 87 -10.32 -10.75 -20.06
CA ASP A 87 -9.34 -10.48 -19.01
C ASP A 87 -9.80 -9.35 -18.09
N ALA A 88 -9.78 -9.61 -16.81
CA ALA A 88 -10.17 -8.69 -15.77
C ALA A 88 -9.15 -8.66 -14.63
N ALA A 89 -9.19 -7.64 -13.80
CA ALA A 89 -8.44 -7.57 -12.55
C ALA A 89 -9.39 -7.28 -11.39
N LEU A 90 -9.16 -7.95 -10.27
CA LEU A 90 -9.84 -7.66 -9.02
C LEU A 90 -9.31 -6.32 -8.46
N ARG A 91 -10.16 -5.61 -7.75
CA ARG A 91 -9.80 -4.30 -7.18
C ARG A 91 -8.76 -4.46 -6.07
N PRO A 92 -7.63 -3.73 -6.11
CA PRO A 92 -6.61 -3.77 -5.06
C PRO A 92 -6.92 -2.85 -3.88
N GLU A 93 -7.94 -2.00 -4.04
CA GLU A 93 -8.36 -0.97 -3.08
C GLU A 93 -9.84 -0.60 -3.27
N THR A 94 -10.39 0.12 -2.32
CA THR A 94 -11.77 0.62 -2.38
C THR A 94 -11.86 2.10 -2.77
N ALA A 95 -10.78 2.87 -2.70
CA ALA A 95 -10.75 4.30 -2.97
C ALA A 95 -11.24 4.65 -4.40
N THR A 96 -10.70 3.99 -5.42
CA THR A 96 -11.03 4.27 -6.82
C THR A 96 -12.52 4.12 -7.11
N VAL A 97 -13.22 3.20 -6.45
CA VAL A 97 -14.68 3.03 -6.65
C VAL A 97 -15.52 4.11 -5.99
N THR A 98 -14.95 4.92 -5.11
CA THR A 98 -15.60 6.13 -4.58
C THR A 98 -15.37 7.34 -5.47
N TYR A 99 -14.25 7.41 -6.18
CA TYR A 99 -13.93 8.51 -7.10
C TYR A 99 -14.73 8.45 -8.41
N LEU A 100 -14.88 7.24 -8.97
CA LEU A 100 -15.57 7.05 -10.25
C LEU A 100 -17.00 7.60 -10.27
N PRO A 101 -17.85 7.38 -9.25
CA PRO A 101 -19.21 7.90 -9.22
C PRO A 101 -19.31 9.33 -8.64
N TYR A 102 -18.18 10.06 -8.44
CA TYR A 102 -18.18 11.38 -7.81
C TYR A 102 -19.24 12.32 -8.37
N LEU A 103 -19.31 12.48 -9.70
CA LEU A 103 -20.30 13.37 -10.32
C LEU A 103 -21.74 12.98 -10.01
N ARG A 104 -22.02 11.67 -9.87
CA ARG A 104 -23.36 11.19 -9.49
C ARG A 104 -23.67 11.57 -8.04
N PHE A 105 -22.71 11.38 -7.13
CA PHE A 105 -22.88 11.78 -5.73
C PHE A 105 -23.01 13.28 -5.60
N TYR A 106 -22.16 14.05 -6.28
CA TYR A 106 -22.21 15.50 -6.27
C TYR A 106 -23.55 16.03 -6.74
N ASN A 107 -24.12 15.50 -7.82
CA ASN A 107 -25.45 15.87 -8.31
C ASN A 107 -26.57 15.42 -7.34
N TYR A 108 -26.47 14.21 -6.79
CA TYR A 108 -27.43 13.68 -5.81
C TYR A 108 -27.52 14.57 -4.56
N PHE A 109 -26.38 15.04 -4.07
CA PHE A 109 -26.28 15.97 -2.94
C PHE A 109 -26.44 17.44 -3.34
N ARG A 110 -27.05 17.69 -4.50
CA ARG A 110 -27.38 19.04 -4.97
C ARG A 110 -26.15 19.96 -5.09
N LYS A 111 -25.03 19.40 -5.52
CA LYS A 111 -23.76 20.11 -5.75
C LYS A 111 -23.21 20.80 -4.50
N LYS A 112 -23.45 20.27 -3.32
CA LYS A 112 -22.94 20.80 -2.06
C LYS A 112 -21.62 20.13 -1.68
N LEU A 113 -20.67 20.92 -1.21
CA LEU A 113 -19.43 20.51 -0.57
C LEU A 113 -19.39 21.09 0.84
N PRO A 114 -18.68 20.45 1.79
CA PRO A 114 -17.97 19.17 1.65
C PRO A 114 -18.93 17.99 1.47
N LEU A 115 -18.49 17.00 0.69
CA LEU A 115 -19.23 15.76 0.44
C LEU A 115 -18.43 14.57 0.95
N GLY A 116 -18.96 13.85 1.93
CA GLY A 116 -18.38 12.62 2.44
C GLY A 116 -18.96 11.38 1.77
N VAL A 117 -18.09 10.45 1.37
CA VAL A 117 -18.45 9.14 0.84
C VAL A 117 -17.71 8.07 1.62
N PHE A 118 -18.43 7.03 2.00
CA PHE A 118 -17.89 5.91 2.77
C PHE A 118 -18.17 4.59 2.06
N GLN A 119 -17.20 3.69 2.07
CA GLN A 119 -17.34 2.36 1.50
C GLN A 119 -16.67 1.31 2.37
N ILE A 120 -17.33 0.15 2.49
CA ILE A 120 -16.73 -1.09 3.00
C ILE A 120 -16.80 -2.14 1.90
N GLY A 121 -15.72 -2.89 1.71
CA GLY A 121 -15.74 -3.99 0.74
C GLY A 121 -14.45 -4.77 0.68
N LYS A 122 -14.46 -5.84 -0.10
CA LYS A 122 -13.30 -6.68 -0.33
C LYS A 122 -12.32 -6.00 -1.28
N ALA A 123 -11.05 -6.07 -0.93
CA ALA A 123 -9.92 -5.73 -1.80
C ALA A 123 -9.01 -6.95 -1.95
N TYR A 124 -8.24 -6.99 -3.04
CA TYR A 124 -7.46 -8.15 -3.42
C TYR A 124 -6.07 -7.74 -3.89
N ARG A 125 -5.06 -8.33 -3.30
CA ARG A 125 -3.66 -8.10 -3.69
C ARG A 125 -2.94 -9.43 -3.85
N ASN A 126 -2.21 -9.61 -4.93
CA ASN A 126 -1.42 -10.81 -5.17
C ASN A 126 -0.13 -10.78 -4.35
N GLU A 127 -0.28 -10.87 -3.04
CA GLU A 127 0.83 -10.83 -2.08
C GLU A 127 1.79 -12.00 -2.30
N ILE A 128 3.09 -11.73 -2.23
CA ILE A 128 4.16 -12.70 -2.50
C ILE A 128 4.24 -13.75 -1.38
N SER A 129 4.10 -13.33 -0.14
CA SER A 129 4.19 -14.20 1.02
C SER A 129 3.14 -13.83 2.08
N PRO A 130 1.89 -14.28 1.92
CA PRO A 130 0.84 -14.00 2.90
C PRO A 130 0.98 -14.92 4.12
N ARG A 131 2.06 -14.76 4.90
CA ARG A 131 2.41 -15.64 6.01
C ARG A 131 2.21 -15.03 7.40
N GLN A 132 1.79 -13.78 7.48
CA GLN A 132 1.61 -13.08 8.75
C GLN A 132 0.19 -13.28 9.32
N SER A 133 -0.33 -14.51 9.24
CA SER A 133 -1.69 -14.83 9.71
C SER A 133 -2.73 -13.86 9.14
N VAL A 134 -3.48 -13.18 10.00
CA VAL A 134 -4.52 -12.21 9.61
C VAL A 134 -3.97 -10.85 9.17
N LEU A 135 -2.70 -10.55 9.42
CA LEU A 135 -2.10 -9.24 9.11
C LEU A 135 -1.84 -9.03 7.63
N ARG A 136 -1.62 -10.12 6.87
CA ARG A 136 -1.38 -10.06 5.44
C ARG A 136 -2.05 -11.20 4.69
N GLY A 137 -3.12 -10.89 3.99
CA GLY A 137 -3.86 -11.83 3.14
C GLY A 137 -3.96 -11.33 1.70
N ARG A 138 -4.28 -12.24 0.78
CA ARG A 138 -4.57 -11.89 -0.62
C ARG A 138 -5.97 -11.31 -0.82
N GLU A 139 -6.87 -11.61 0.09
CA GLU A 139 -8.20 -11.05 0.20
C GLU A 139 -8.35 -10.43 1.59
N PHE A 140 -8.82 -9.19 1.66
CA PHE A 140 -9.07 -8.51 2.92
C PHE A 140 -10.25 -7.55 2.80
N THR A 141 -10.86 -7.22 3.92
CA THR A 141 -11.91 -6.21 3.97
C THR A 141 -11.28 -4.86 4.25
N GLN A 142 -11.63 -3.88 3.44
CA GLN A 142 -11.17 -2.50 3.59
C GLN A 142 -12.39 -1.59 3.82
N ALA A 143 -12.25 -0.64 4.74
CA ALA A 143 -13.19 0.43 4.97
C ALA A 143 -12.48 1.75 4.68
N GLU A 144 -13.06 2.56 3.80
CA GLU A 144 -12.51 3.86 3.42
C GLU A 144 -13.59 4.93 3.40
N GLY A 145 -13.23 6.10 3.93
CA GLY A 145 -14.01 7.32 3.81
C GLY A 145 -13.23 8.39 3.04
N GLN A 146 -13.85 9.02 2.07
CA GLN A 146 -13.30 10.17 1.34
C GLN A 146 -14.18 11.39 1.60
N ILE A 147 -13.54 12.54 1.81
CA ILE A 147 -14.21 13.84 1.90
C ILE A 147 -13.74 14.67 0.72
N PHE A 148 -14.69 15.05 -0.12
CA PHE A 148 -14.46 15.98 -1.22
C PHE A 148 -14.74 17.40 -0.73
N ILE A 149 -13.76 18.28 -0.88
CA ILE A 149 -13.82 19.68 -0.47
C ILE A 149 -13.57 20.59 -1.67
N ASP A 150 -14.01 21.83 -1.58
CA ASP A 150 -13.61 22.84 -2.55
C ASP A 150 -12.11 23.17 -2.35
N PRO A 151 -11.27 23.06 -3.39
CA PRO A 151 -9.85 23.39 -3.27
C PRO A 151 -9.58 24.82 -2.80
N LEU A 152 -10.47 25.76 -3.13
CA LEU A 152 -10.35 27.17 -2.73
C LEU A 152 -10.65 27.37 -1.22
N GLU A 153 -11.44 26.48 -0.64
CA GLU A 153 -11.82 26.53 0.78
C GLU A 153 -10.95 25.64 1.67
N LYS A 154 -9.95 24.98 1.11
CA LYS A 154 -9.10 24.02 1.84
C LYS A 154 -8.49 24.60 3.12
N ASN A 155 -8.11 25.86 3.10
CA ASN A 155 -7.45 26.53 4.23
C ASN A 155 -8.41 27.35 5.13
N SER A 156 -9.69 27.39 4.78
CA SER A 156 -10.70 28.22 5.45
C SER A 156 -11.87 27.41 6.04
N TRP A 157 -11.66 26.13 6.27
CA TRP A 157 -12.71 25.29 6.84
C TRP A 157 -13.02 25.68 8.30
N ASP A 158 -14.17 26.26 8.51
CA ASP A 158 -14.57 26.84 9.81
C ASP A 158 -14.51 25.84 10.96
N LYS A 159 -14.89 24.59 10.72
CA LYS A 159 -14.85 23.52 11.73
C LYS A 159 -13.44 23.18 12.20
N TYR A 160 -12.39 23.56 11.46
CA TYR A 160 -11.02 23.40 11.94
C TYR A 160 -10.80 24.16 13.25
N ASN A 161 -11.41 25.33 13.42
CA ASN A 161 -11.30 26.12 14.63
C ASN A 161 -11.88 25.40 15.86
N ASP A 162 -12.85 24.50 15.66
CA ASP A 162 -13.47 23.73 16.72
C ASP A 162 -12.52 22.62 17.23
N ILE A 163 -11.74 22.04 16.33
CA ILE A 163 -10.91 20.85 16.62
C ILE A 163 -9.41 21.17 16.83
N LYS A 164 -8.92 22.34 16.39
CA LYS A 164 -7.48 22.69 16.45
C LYS A 164 -6.89 22.69 17.86
N LYS A 165 -7.72 22.74 18.90
CA LYS A 165 -7.30 22.68 20.31
C LYS A 165 -7.45 21.28 20.91
N GLU A 166 -8.03 20.35 20.17
CA GLU A 166 -8.14 18.97 20.63
C GLU A 166 -6.75 18.37 20.76
N LYS A 167 -6.55 17.60 21.82
CA LYS A 167 -5.29 16.91 22.06
C LYS A 167 -5.45 15.43 21.74
N LEU A 168 -4.68 14.96 20.79
CA LEU A 168 -4.65 13.55 20.42
C LEU A 168 -3.46 12.85 21.08
N PRO A 169 -3.66 11.61 21.58
CA PRO A 169 -2.56 10.79 22.04
C PRO A 169 -1.69 10.38 20.85
N PHE A 170 -0.43 10.74 20.90
CA PHE A 170 0.54 10.47 19.84
C PHE A 170 1.72 9.68 20.39
N TRP A 171 2.03 8.57 19.74
CA TRP A 171 3.14 7.70 20.08
C TRP A 171 3.96 7.42 18.83
N ASN A 172 4.87 8.32 18.51
CA ASN A 172 5.69 8.26 17.31
C ASN A 172 6.79 7.18 17.42
N SER A 173 7.50 6.91 16.32
CA SER A 173 8.54 5.88 16.27
C SER A 173 9.72 6.16 17.21
N ALA A 174 10.12 7.41 17.38
CA ALA A 174 11.17 7.77 18.33
C ALA A 174 10.73 7.49 19.77
N SER A 175 9.51 7.91 20.15
CA SER A 175 8.93 7.62 21.45
C SER A 175 8.81 6.11 21.72
N GLN A 176 8.49 5.31 20.69
CA GLN A 176 8.44 3.85 20.81
C GLN A 176 9.83 3.25 21.03
N SER A 177 10.84 3.71 20.30
CA SER A 177 12.22 3.22 20.43
C SER A 177 12.85 3.54 21.78
N GLU A 178 12.49 4.67 22.37
CA GLU A 178 12.98 5.14 23.66
C GLU A 178 12.14 4.65 24.85
N ASN A 179 11.11 3.82 24.61
CA ASN A 179 10.11 3.42 25.62
C ASN A 179 9.48 4.62 26.37
N SER A 180 9.40 5.76 25.70
CA SER A 180 8.84 6.97 26.27
C SER A 180 7.30 6.92 26.30
N LYS A 181 6.69 7.84 27.03
CA LYS A 181 5.24 7.90 27.18
C LYS A 181 4.58 8.48 25.94
N VAL A 182 3.29 8.14 25.76
CA VAL A 182 2.41 8.78 24.77
C VAL A 182 2.33 10.28 25.07
N GLU A 183 2.54 11.09 24.04
CA GLU A 183 2.43 12.54 24.12
C GLU A 183 1.05 13.00 23.67
N LEU A 184 0.52 14.05 24.29
CA LEU A 184 -0.70 14.71 23.83
C LEU A 184 -0.33 15.88 22.93
N ILE A 185 -0.60 15.75 21.63
CA ILE A 185 -0.29 16.77 20.62
C ILE A 185 -1.59 17.42 20.17
N SER A 186 -1.60 18.76 20.05
CA SER A 186 -2.73 19.48 19.45
C SER A 186 -2.78 19.24 17.94
N VAL A 187 -3.99 19.17 17.39
CA VAL A 187 -4.26 18.97 15.96
C VAL A 187 -3.75 20.13 15.12
#